data_80b07893ceb2a898a8b694cd349e6645
#
_entry.id   80b07893ceb2a898a8b694cd349e6645
#
_cell.length_a   1.000
_cell.length_b   1.000
_cell.length_c   1.000
_cell.angle_alpha   90.00
_cell.angle_beta   90.00
_cell.angle_gamma   90.00
#
_symmetry.space_group_name_H-M   'P 1'
#
loop_
_entity.id
_entity.type
_entity.pdbx_description
1 polymer ?
#
loop_
_entity_poly.entity_id
_entity_poly.type
_entity_poly.pdbx_seq_one_letter_code
_entity_poly.pdbx_strand_id
1 'polypeptide(L)'
;GKLIKENNLITLDVGGTTAKCSLIENGNVKINTNYWIEKNRQSAGYPVMLPVVDIVEIGNGGGSIAWVDNYDKLHVGPQSAGADPGPVSYGKGGTSITTTDANLITNRINQNYFCGGEIKADMDAVSKTIEPLSKKLKFTNEETARGIIRIANNNMINALKLVSVNKGYDPRDFSLVAFGGGGGMHATSLAKELNIPKVIIPVNSSVFSAWGMLMSDLRRDYILTKLTTMNDQAIDILNKT
;
A
#
# COMPACT_ATOMS: atom_id res chain seq x y z
N GLY A 1 -7.91 12.40 -10.54
CA GLY A 1 -8.30 12.15 -11.93
C GLY A 1 -8.92 13.39 -12.57
N LYS A 2 -10.11 13.78 -12.12
CA LYS A 2 -10.90 14.88 -12.74
C LYS A 2 -10.13 16.18 -12.92
N LEU A 3 -9.38 16.64 -11.91
CA LEU A 3 -8.62 17.90 -11.97
C LEU A 3 -7.49 17.90 -13.01
N ILE A 4 -6.90 16.75 -13.27
CA ILE A 4 -5.77 16.59 -14.20
C ILE A 4 -6.16 15.89 -15.50
N LYS A 5 -7.48 15.66 -15.71
CA LYS A 5 -8.06 14.97 -16.87
C LYS A 5 -7.49 13.57 -17.11
N GLU A 6 -7.13 12.86 -16.05
CA GLU A 6 -6.70 11.47 -16.09
C GLU A 6 -7.85 10.58 -15.60
N ASN A 7 -8.35 9.73 -16.47
CA ASN A 7 -9.50 8.88 -16.20
C ASN A 7 -9.12 7.46 -15.76
N ASN A 8 -7.92 7.00 -16.14
CA ASN A 8 -7.43 5.68 -15.82
C ASN A 8 -6.28 5.78 -14.83
N LEU A 9 -6.49 5.37 -13.60
CA LEU A 9 -5.53 5.51 -12.53
C LEU A 9 -5.37 4.20 -11.75
N ILE A 10 -4.14 3.87 -11.43
CA ILE A 10 -3.81 2.93 -10.37
C ILE A 10 -3.35 3.75 -9.17
N THR A 11 -3.95 3.53 -8.01
CA THR A 11 -3.59 4.25 -6.78
C THR A 11 -2.70 3.40 -5.91
N LEU A 12 -1.73 4.03 -5.26
CA LEU A 12 -0.85 3.41 -4.29
C LEU A 12 -0.69 4.32 -3.08
N ASP A 13 -1.22 3.89 -1.94
CA ASP A 13 -1.05 4.50 -0.64
C ASP A 13 -0.04 3.69 0.18
N VAL A 14 1.11 4.27 0.51
CA VAL A 14 2.12 3.60 1.35
C VAL A 14 2.25 4.35 2.66
N GLY A 15 1.72 3.74 3.70
CA GLY A 15 1.83 4.22 5.07
C GLY A 15 3.00 3.61 5.84
N GLY A 16 2.94 3.70 7.17
CA GLY A 16 3.94 3.10 8.06
C GLY A 16 3.86 1.57 8.11
N THR A 17 2.66 0.99 8.06
CA THR A 17 2.43 -0.45 8.27
C THR A 17 2.03 -1.18 7.00
N THR A 18 1.21 -0.56 6.15
CA THR A 18 0.62 -1.21 4.98
C THR A 18 0.79 -0.40 3.71
N ALA A 19 0.72 -1.08 2.59
CA ALA A 19 0.49 -0.50 1.28
C ALA A 19 -0.89 -0.91 0.77
N LYS A 20 -1.65 0.06 0.26
CA LYS A 20 -3.00 -0.14 -0.30
C LYS A 20 -3.01 0.30 -1.74
N CYS A 21 -3.64 -0.48 -2.59
CA CYS A 21 -3.82 -0.12 -4.00
C CYS A 21 -5.24 -0.39 -4.48
N SER A 22 -5.69 0.43 -5.42
CA SER A 22 -6.97 0.30 -6.09
C SER A 22 -6.87 0.79 -7.53
N LEU A 23 -7.92 0.54 -8.32
CA LEU A 23 -7.97 0.90 -9.73
C LEU A 23 -9.20 1.77 -10.03
N ILE A 24 -8.98 2.81 -10.81
CA ILE A 24 -10.02 3.70 -11.36
C ILE A 24 -9.97 3.57 -12.87
N GLU A 25 -11.07 3.19 -13.48
CA GLU A 25 -11.20 3.05 -14.93
C GLU A 25 -12.28 4.00 -15.44
N ASN A 26 -11.97 4.78 -16.48
CA ASN A 26 -12.88 5.76 -17.06
C ASN A 26 -13.50 6.71 -16.01
N GLY A 27 -12.70 7.09 -15.01
CA GLY A 27 -13.13 7.95 -13.91
C GLY A 27 -13.97 7.29 -12.82
N ASN A 28 -14.24 5.98 -12.94
CA ASN A 28 -15.06 5.21 -12.01
C ASN A 28 -14.20 4.34 -11.11
N VAL A 29 -14.42 4.42 -9.82
CA VAL A 29 -13.78 3.56 -8.81
C VAL A 29 -14.36 2.15 -8.93
N LYS A 30 -13.51 1.13 -8.88
CA LYS A 30 -13.96 -0.27 -8.86
C LYS A 30 -14.58 -0.60 -7.51
N ILE A 31 -15.73 -1.25 -7.55
CA ILE A 31 -16.52 -1.65 -6.38
C ILE A 31 -16.51 -3.17 -6.26
N ASN A 32 -16.31 -3.65 -5.05
CA ASN A 32 -16.43 -5.05 -4.68
C ASN A 32 -17.70 -5.25 -3.85
N THR A 33 -18.58 -6.16 -4.29
CA THR A 33 -19.81 -6.53 -3.58
C THR A 33 -19.67 -7.83 -2.77
N ASN A 34 -18.52 -8.50 -2.87
CA ASN A 34 -18.18 -9.76 -2.19
C ASN A 34 -17.07 -9.53 -1.17
N TYR A 35 -17.23 -8.53 -0.31
CA TYR A 35 -16.24 -8.26 0.72
C TYR A 35 -16.51 -9.09 1.97
N TRP A 36 -15.42 -9.61 2.58
CA TRP A 36 -15.47 -10.44 3.78
C TRP A 36 -14.52 -9.87 4.82
N ILE A 37 -14.99 -9.70 6.04
CA ILE A 37 -14.17 -9.34 7.20
C ILE A 37 -13.58 -10.61 7.78
N GLU A 38 -12.31 -10.59 8.18
CA GLU A 38 -11.60 -11.69 8.86
C GLU A 38 -11.54 -13.01 8.07
N LYS A 39 -11.73 -12.98 6.75
CA LYS A 39 -11.57 -14.18 5.91
C LYS A 39 -10.10 -14.53 5.75
N ASN A 40 -9.71 -15.68 6.23
CA ASN A 40 -8.36 -16.23 6.09
C ASN A 40 -8.41 -17.75 5.97
N ARG A 41 -7.24 -18.42 5.97
CA ARG A 41 -7.19 -19.89 5.85
C ARG A 41 -7.85 -20.64 7.02
N GLN A 42 -8.01 -20.02 8.17
CA GLN A 42 -8.54 -20.61 9.41
C GLN A 42 -9.96 -20.13 9.74
N SER A 43 -10.42 -19.04 9.12
CA SER A 43 -11.74 -18.45 9.33
C SER A 43 -12.47 -18.22 8.01
N ALA A 44 -13.74 -18.63 7.94
CA ALA A 44 -14.62 -18.34 6.83
C ALA A 44 -14.90 -16.84 6.67
N GLY A 45 -14.72 -16.07 7.74
CA GLY A 45 -15.00 -14.64 7.79
C GLY A 45 -16.50 -14.30 7.82
N TYR A 46 -16.77 -12.99 7.85
CA TYR A 46 -18.14 -12.46 7.86
C TYR A 46 -18.40 -11.71 6.55
N PRO A 47 -19.43 -12.09 5.76
CA PRO A 47 -19.76 -11.39 4.52
C PRO A 47 -20.29 -9.99 4.81
N VAL A 48 -19.78 -9.00 4.11
CA VAL A 48 -20.29 -7.63 4.13
C VAL A 48 -21.14 -7.42 2.88
N MET A 49 -22.43 -7.25 3.08
CA MET A 49 -23.41 -7.11 1.99
C MET A 49 -23.52 -5.67 1.45
N LEU A 50 -22.50 -4.87 1.66
CA LEU A 50 -22.42 -3.50 1.16
C LEU A 50 -21.37 -3.38 0.06
N PRO A 51 -21.59 -2.54 -0.96
CA PRO A 51 -20.57 -2.22 -1.95
C PRO A 51 -19.42 -1.46 -1.28
N VAL A 52 -18.21 -2.00 -1.38
CA VAL A 52 -16.99 -1.36 -0.88
C VAL A 52 -16.04 -1.08 -2.02
N VAL A 53 -15.16 -0.09 -1.87
CA VAL A 53 -14.09 0.14 -2.85
C VAL A 53 -13.20 -1.10 -2.91
N ASP A 54 -12.90 -1.55 -4.14
CA ASP A 54 -12.05 -2.71 -4.37
C ASP A 54 -10.58 -2.33 -4.12
N ILE A 55 -10.12 -2.60 -2.90
CA ILE A 55 -8.78 -2.29 -2.41
C ILE A 55 -8.03 -3.59 -2.13
N VAL A 56 -6.80 -3.68 -2.63
CA VAL A 56 -5.83 -4.69 -2.20
C VAL A 56 -4.91 -4.04 -1.17
N GLU A 57 -4.81 -4.66 0.00
CA GLU A 57 -3.94 -4.24 1.10
C GLU A 57 -2.90 -5.31 1.38
N ILE A 58 -1.66 -4.89 1.58
CA ILE A 58 -0.56 -5.78 1.96
C ILE A 58 0.21 -5.20 3.15
N GLY A 59 0.74 -6.08 4.01
CA GLY A 59 1.59 -5.73 5.14
C GLY A 59 2.99 -5.29 4.68
N ASN A 60 3.06 -4.16 3.98
CA ASN A 60 4.31 -3.61 3.44
C ASN A 60 4.26 -2.07 3.46
N GLY A 61 4.96 -1.48 4.40
CA GLY A 61 5.04 -0.04 4.60
C GLY A 61 6.41 0.40 5.10
N GLY A 62 6.54 1.65 5.51
CA GLY A 62 7.80 2.20 6.01
C GLY A 62 8.35 1.48 7.24
N GLY A 63 7.48 1.02 8.14
CA GLY A 63 7.82 0.27 9.35
C GLY A 63 7.95 -1.24 9.15
N SER A 64 7.82 -1.77 7.92
CA SER A 64 7.96 -3.21 7.68
C SER A 64 9.35 -3.70 8.03
N ILE A 65 9.40 -4.71 8.90
CA ILE A 65 10.63 -5.26 9.47
C ILE A 65 11.33 -6.15 8.46
N ALA A 66 12.64 -5.95 8.30
CA ALA A 66 13.51 -6.84 7.54
C ALA A 66 14.06 -7.95 8.44
N TRP A 67 13.99 -9.20 7.96
CA TRP A 67 14.47 -10.36 8.70
C TRP A 67 14.98 -11.46 7.75
N VAL A 68 15.77 -12.38 8.28
CA VAL A 68 16.36 -13.50 7.52
C VAL A 68 15.84 -14.80 8.09
N ASP A 69 15.32 -15.65 7.21
CA ASP A 69 14.82 -16.98 7.58
C ASP A 69 15.94 -17.99 7.86
N ASN A 70 15.55 -19.23 8.14
CA ASN A 70 16.48 -20.34 8.44
C ASN A 70 17.28 -20.81 7.21
N TYR A 71 16.94 -20.30 6.00
CA TYR A 71 17.62 -20.60 4.74
C TYR A 71 18.44 -19.42 4.24
N ASP A 72 18.76 -18.46 5.12
CA ASP A 72 19.50 -17.24 4.82
C ASP A 72 18.85 -16.35 3.73
N LYS A 73 17.52 -16.42 3.60
CA LYS A 73 16.78 -15.55 2.68
C LYS A 73 16.26 -14.31 3.41
N LEU A 74 16.50 -13.16 2.79
CA LEU A 74 16.00 -11.87 3.27
C LEU A 74 14.52 -11.72 2.96
N HIS A 75 13.75 -11.30 3.95
CA HIS A 75 12.33 -10.98 3.88
C HIS A 75 12.05 -9.57 4.40
N VAL A 76 10.93 -8.98 3.99
CA VAL A 76 10.45 -7.68 4.46
C VAL A 76 8.95 -7.79 4.76
N GLY A 77 8.57 -7.47 5.99
CA GLY A 77 7.21 -7.69 6.49
C GLY A 77 6.86 -9.18 6.67
N PRO A 78 5.59 -9.52 6.89
CA PRO A 78 4.45 -8.60 7.07
C PRO A 78 4.45 -7.86 8.41
N GLN A 79 5.33 -8.24 9.37
CA GLN A 79 5.44 -7.56 10.65
C GLN A 79 5.93 -6.13 10.46
N SER A 80 5.36 -5.22 11.27
CA SER A 80 5.74 -3.81 11.30
C SER A 80 6.21 -3.42 12.68
N ALA A 81 7.21 -2.55 12.75
CA ALA A 81 7.64 -1.91 13.99
C ALA A 81 6.62 -0.91 14.54
N GLY A 82 5.57 -0.61 13.76
CA GLY A 82 4.55 0.36 14.14
C GLY A 82 5.08 1.79 14.25
N ALA A 83 4.42 2.59 15.08
CA ALA A 83 4.82 3.96 15.40
C ALA A 83 5.62 4.03 16.72
N ASP A 84 5.43 3.05 17.59
CA ASP A 84 6.08 2.92 18.89
C ASP A 84 6.48 1.44 19.10
N PRO A 85 7.78 1.13 19.27
CA PRO A 85 8.92 2.04 19.19
C PRO A 85 9.24 2.57 17.78
N GLY A 86 8.67 1.97 16.73
CA GLY A 86 8.86 2.35 15.35
C GLY A 86 10.22 1.93 14.77
N PRO A 87 10.61 2.48 13.60
CA PRO A 87 11.92 2.32 13.01
C PRO A 87 13.06 2.65 13.97
N VAL A 88 14.20 1.98 13.82
CA VAL A 88 15.40 2.23 14.65
C VAL A 88 15.83 3.70 14.59
N SER A 89 15.74 4.28 13.41
CA SER A 89 16.07 5.70 13.16
C SER A 89 15.26 6.71 13.97
N TYR A 90 14.12 6.32 14.56
CA TYR A 90 13.33 7.23 15.39
C TYR A 90 13.96 7.49 16.76
N GLY A 91 14.97 6.70 17.18
CA GLY A 91 15.61 6.83 18.48
C GLY A 91 14.71 6.50 19.68
N LYS A 92 13.62 5.74 19.45
CA LYS A 92 12.62 5.37 20.47
C LYS A 92 12.78 3.93 20.98
N GLY A 93 13.95 3.32 20.77
CA GLY A 93 14.22 1.96 21.21
C GLY A 93 13.81 0.87 20.20
N GLY A 94 13.61 1.20 18.94
CA GLY A 94 13.44 0.21 17.87
C GLY A 94 14.66 -0.70 17.76
N THR A 95 14.44 -2.02 17.61
CA THR A 95 15.49 -3.05 17.62
C THR A 95 15.58 -3.82 16.30
N SER A 96 14.72 -3.54 15.36
CA SER A 96 14.66 -4.25 14.07
C SER A 96 14.71 -3.27 12.90
N ILE A 97 15.57 -3.57 11.93
CA ILE A 97 15.69 -2.75 10.71
C ILE A 97 14.39 -2.78 9.92
N THR A 98 13.97 -1.61 9.48
CA THR A 98 12.75 -1.41 8.71
C THR A 98 13.03 -0.87 7.32
N THR A 99 11.98 -0.79 6.49
CA THR A 99 12.05 -0.16 5.16
C THR A 99 12.44 1.33 5.28
N THR A 100 11.99 2.04 6.32
CA THR A 100 12.39 3.44 6.59
C THR A 100 13.88 3.56 6.85
N ASP A 101 14.45 2.70 7.69
CA ASP A 101 15.88 2.68 7.99
C ASP A 101 16.71 2.40 6.72
N ALA A 102 16.25 1.46 5.89
CA ALA A 102 16.89 1.15 4.61
C ALA A 102 16.88 2.34 3.64
N ASN A 103 15.77 3.12 3.61
CA ASN A 103 15.70 4.35 2.80
C ASN A 103 16.63 5.46 3.32
N LEU A 104 16.85 5.55 4.63
CA LEU A 104 17.85 6.45 5.23
C LEU A 104 19.28 6.05 4.87
N ILE A 105 19.64 4.77 5.01
CA ILE A 105 20.98 4.24 4.64
C ILE A 105 21.30 4.53 3.16
N THR A 106 20.29 4.42 2.29
CA THR A 106 20.47 4.63 0.85
C THR A 106 20.28 6.10 0.42
N ASN A 107 20.21 7.04 1.37
CA ASN A 107 20.05 8.47 1.16
C ASN A 107 18.80 8.85 0.34
N ARG A 108 17.75 8.02 0.36
CA ARG A 108 16.44 8.35 -0.23
C ARG A 108 15.62 9.25 0.68
N ILE A 109 15.87 9.20 1.99
CA ILE A 109 15.37 10.12 2.99
C ILE A 109 16.54 10.96 3.48
N ASN A 110 16.35 12.27 3.54
CA ASN A 110 17.33 13.18 4.11
C ASN A 110 17.32 13.07 5.64
N GLN A 111 18.39 12.54 6.22
CA GLN A 111 18.54 12.35 7.67
C GLN A 111 18.45 13.66 8.47
N ASN A 112 18.81 14.79 7.86
CA ASN A 112 18.80 16.10 8.52
C ASN A 112 17.44 16.83 8.39
N TYR A 113 16.53 16.30 7.59
CA TYR A 113 15.20 16.86 7.35
C TYR A 113 14.11 15.79 7.41
N PHE A 114 14.27 14.84 8.34
CA PHE A 114 13.31 13.75 8.50
C PHE A 114 12.06 14.26 9.23
N CYS A 115 10.87 13.89 8.74
CA CYS A 115 9.57 14.41 9.22
C CYS A 115 9.54 15.96 9.33
N GLY A 116 10.02 16.66 8.29
CA GLY A 116 10.05 18.11 8.32
C GLY A 116 11.11 18.72 9.26
N GLY A 117 12.05 17.89 9.72
CA GLY A 117 13.07 18.29 10.70
C GLY A 117 12.67 18.06 12.17
N GLU A 118 11.48 17.51 12.42
CA GLU A 118 11.01 17.20 13.77
C GLU A 118 11.73 16.02 14.41
N ILE A 119 12.23 15.10 13.56
CA ILE A 119 12.97 13.91 14.02
C ILE A 119 14.40 13.99 13.49
N LYS A 120 15.36 13.90 14.39
CA LYS A 120 16.75 13.67 14.02
C LYS A 120 16.99 12.16 13.93
N ALA A 121 17.29 11.67 12.73
CA ALA A 121 17.52 10.24 12.54
C ALA A 121 18.76 9.75 13.30
N ASP A 122 18.60 8.70 14.11
CA ASP A 122 19.70 8.03 14.82
C ASP A 122 20.41 7.04 13.88
N MET A 123 21.33 7.56 13.07
CA MET A 123 22.06 6.77 12.08
C MET A 123 23.10 5.82 12.71
N ASP A 124 23.58 6.13 13.91
CA ASP A 124 24.51 5.25 14.65
C ASP A 124 23.79 3.99 15.13
N ALA A 125 22.57 4.15 15.67
CA ALA A 125 21.74 3.01 16.03
C ALA A 125 21.35 2.19 14.80
N VAL A 126 20.98 2.83 13.70
CA VAL A 126 20.66 2.16 12.42
C VAL A 126 21.84 1.33 11.93
N SER A 127 23.06 1.91 11.89
CA SER A 127 24.27 1.22 11.44
C SER A 127 24.60 0.00 12.29
N LYS A 128 24.49 0.12 13.62
CA LYS A 128 24.71 -0.99 14.56
C LYS A 128 23.66 -2.10 14.39
N THR A 129 22.42 -1.73 14.14
CA THR A 129 21.31 -2.70 14.06
C THR A 129 21.31 -3.47 12.72
N ILE A 130 21.71 -2.84 11.60
CA ILE A 130 21.75 -3.55 10.31
C ILE A 130 22.97 -4.47 10.17
N GLU A 131 24.06 -4.19 10.89
CA GLU A 131 25.34 -4.91 10.74
C GLU A 131 25.23 -6.43 10.93
N PRO A 132 24.54 -6.98 11.96
CA PRO A 132 24.36 -8.44 12.10
C PRO A 132 23.61 -9.05 10.91
N LEU A 133 22.61 -8.35 10.37
CA LEU A 133 21.85 -8.78 9.20
C LEU A 133 22.75 -8.82 7.96
N SER A 134 23.54 -7.78 7.76
CA SER A 134 24.50 -7.65 6.65
C SER A 134 25.58 -8.73 6.69
N LYS A 135 26.13 -9.01 7.87
CA LYS A 135 27.12 -10.09 8.08
C LYS A 135 26.53 -11.47 7.73
N LYS A 136 25.29 -11.74 8.17
CA LYS A 136 24.60 -13.00 7.87
C LYS A 136 24.39 -13.18 6.37
N LEU A 137 24.06 -12.10 5.66
CA LEU A 137 23.82 -12.10 4.21
C LEU A 137 25.11 -12.01 3.38
N LYS A 138 26.27 -11.75 4.02
CA LYS A 138 27.58 -11.51 3.39
C LYS A 138 27.56 -10.30 2.44
N PHE A 139 26.84 -9.26 2.82
CA PHE A 139 26.71 -7.99 2.11
C PHE A 139 27.19 -6.83 2.97
N THR A 140 27.45 -5.69 2.36
CA THR A 140 27.62 -4.42 3.05
C THR A 140 26.27 -3.92 3.59
N ASN A 141 26.29 -2.97 4.53
CA ASN A 141 25.08 -2.36 5.06
C ASN A 141 24.25 -1.70 3.95
N GLU A 142 24.91 -1.06 2.98
CA GLU A 142 24.23 -0.42 1.85
C GLU A 142 23.60 -1.45 0.91
N GLU A 143 24.31 -2.52 0.56
CA GLU A 143 23.76 -3.61 -0.28
C GLU A 143 22.55 -4.28 0.40
N THR A 144 22.65 -4.52 1.72
CA THR A 144 21.54 -5.05 2.51
C THR A 144 20.33 -4.12 2.47
N ALA A 145 20.55 -2.80 2.67
CA ALA A 145 19.48 -1.81 2.59
C ALA A 145 18.84 -1.74 1.20
N ARG A 146 19.65 -1.80 0.13
CA ARG A 146 19.13 -1.90 -1.26
C ARG A 146 18.34 -3.17 -1.48
N GLY A 147 18.77 -4.30 -0.89
CA GLY A 147 18.04 -5.57 -0.90
C GLY A 147 16.67 -5.46 -0.23
N ILE A 148 16.61 -4.83 0.94
CA ILE A 148 15.35 -4.58 1.68
C ILE A 148 14.37 -3.77 0.82
N ILE A 149 14.84 -2.67 0.21
CA ILE A 149 14.00 -1.83 -0.64
C ILE A 149 13.51 -2.60 -1.88
N ARG A 150 14.36 -3.43 -2.48
CA ARG A 150 13.99 -4.24 -3.65
C ARG A 150 12.89 -5.25 -3.31
N ILE A 151 12.97 -5.91 -2.16
CA ILE A 151 11.93 -6.84 -1.70
C ILE A 151 10.63 -6.09 -1.40
N ALA A 152 10.69 -4.95 -0.70
CA ALA A 152 9.53 -4.11 -0.45
C ALA A 152 8.85 -3.69 -1.76
N ASN A 153 9.63 -3.27 -2.77
CA ASN A 153 9.09 -2.95 -4.10
C ASN A 153 8.43 -4.15 -4.76
N ASN A 154 9.04 -5.33 -4.73
CA ASN A 154 8.46 -6.55 -5.32
C ASN A 154 7.12 -6.92 -4.66
N ASN A 155 7.00 -6.76 -3.33
CA ASN A 155 5.74 -6.98 -2.63
C ASN A 155 4.66 -6.01 -3.14
N MET A 156 5.00 -4.72 -3.29
CA MET A 156 4.08 -3.71 -3.84
C MET A 156 3.73 -3.96 -5.31
N ILE A 157 4.69 -4.39 -6.14
CA ILE A 157 4.43 -4.78 -7.55
C ILE A 157 3.40 -5.91 -7.61
N ASN A 158 3.53 -6.91 -6.75
CA ASN A 158 2.56 -8.00 -6.69
C ASN A 158 1.16 -7.50 -6.30
N ALA A 159 1.06 -6.57 -5.35
CA ALA A 159 -0.22 -5.96 -5.00
C ALA A 159 -0.83 -5.14 -6.16
N LEU A 160 0.00 -4.37 -6.88
CA LEU A 160 -0.43 -3.62 -8.06
C LEU A 160 -0.91 -4.56 -9.18
N LYS A 161 -0.26 -5.72 -9.39
CA LYS A 161 -0.70 -6.74 -10.34
C LYS A 161 -2.07 -7.33 -9.96
N LEU A 162 -2.37 -7.49 -8.67
CA LEU A 162 -3.67 -7.98 -8.21
C LEU A 162 -4.83 -7.04 -8.57
N VAL A 163 -4.61 -5.74 -8.61
CA VAL A 163 -5.65 -4.77 -9.01
C VAL A 163 -5.68 -4.50 -10.51
N SER A 164 -4.64 -4.85 -11.25
CA SER A 164 -4.50 -4.59 -12.69
C SER A 164 -4.44 -5.88 -13.51
N VAL A 165 -3.26 -6.44 -13.73
CA VAL A 165 -3.00 -7.56 -14.65
C VAL A 165 -3.88 -8.77 -14.34
N ASN A 166 -4.04 -9.13 -13.05
CA ASN A 166 -4.85 -10.27 -12.64
C ASN A 166 -6.36 -10.07 -12.90
N LYS A 167 -6.77 -8.83 -13.14
CA LYS A 167 -8.15 -8.46 -13.53
C LYS A 167 -8.29 -8.14 -15.02
N GLY A 168 -7.26 -8.39 -15.81
CA GLY A 168 -7.26 -8.19 -17.25
C GLY A 168 -6.95 -6.76 -17.71
N TYR A 169 -6.45 -5.89 -16.82
CA TYR A 169 -6.05 -4.53 -17.16
C TYR A 169 -4.57 -4.47 -17.52
N ASP A 170 -4.23 -3.73 -18.57
CA ASP A 170 -2.85 -3.43 -18.90
C ASP A 170 -2.38 -2.19 -18.13
N PRO A 171 -1.37 -2.30 -17.25
CA PRO A 171 -0.86 -1.15 -16.49
C PRO A 171 -0.38 0.00 -17.37
N ARG A 172 -0.01 -0.25 -18.61
CA ARG A 172 0.47 0.77 -19.57
C ARG A 172 -0.62 1.78 -19.96
N ASP A 173 -1.89 1.41 -19.78
CA ASP A 173 -3.05 2.28 -20.07
C ASP A 173 -3.44 3.17 -18.89
N PHE A 174 -2.66 3.12 -17.78
CA PHE A 174 -2.96 3.80 -16.53
C PHE A 174 -1.82 4.74 -16.11
N SER A 175 -2.17 5.74 -15.31
CA SER A 175 -1.21 6.54 -14.56
C SER A 175 -1.15 6.07 -13.10
N LEU A 176 0.04 6.01 -12.51
CA LEU A 176 0.23 5.66 -11.08
C LEU A 176 0.10 6.90 -10.21
N VAL A 177 -0.89 6.94 -9.33
CA VAL A 177 -1.01 7.99 -8.30
C VAL A 177 -0.47 7.44 -6.99
N ALA A 178 0.69 7.93 -6.56
CA ALA A 178 1.35 7.48 -5.34
C ALA A 178 1.25 8.53 -4.23
N PHE A 179 0.79 8.10 -3.06
CA PHE A 179 0.60 8.94 -1.89
C PHE A 179 0.85 8.16 -0.60
N GLY A 180 0.51 8.74 0.57
CA GLY A 180 1.00 8.28 1.86
C GLY A 180 2.43 8.76 2.11
N GLY A 181 2.91 8.58 3.35
CA GLY A 181 4.26 9.03 3.74
C GLY A 181 5.40 8.36 2.97
N GLY A 182 5.18 7.12 2.49
CA GLY A 182 6.17 6.31 1.78
C GLY A 182 5.99 6.25 0.26
N GLY A 183 4.82 6.61 -0.28
CA GLY A 183 4.45 6.34 -1.67
C GLY A 183 5.43 6.90 -2.70
N GLY A 184 5.83 8.15 -2.53
CA GLY A 184 6.73 8.83 -3.46
C GLY A 184 8.11 8.17 -3.59
N MET A 185 8.62 7.54 -2.54
CA MET A 185 9.94 6.90 -2.53
C MET A 185 10.01 5.64 -3.41
N HIS A 186 8.88 4.99 -3.62
CA HIS A 186 8.79 3.73 -4.36
C HIS A 186 8.22 3.90 -5.78
N ALA A 187 7.41 4.92 -6.00
CA ALA A 187 6.55 5.10 -7.16
C ALA A 187 7.24 4.95 -8.52
N THR A 188 8.39 5.59 -8.71
CA THR A 188 9.12 5.56 -9.99
C THR A 188 9.69 4.17 -10.30
N SER A 189 10.17 3.46 -9.27
CA SER A 189 10.67 2.08 -9.43
C SER A 189 9.55 1.12 -9.80
N LEU A 190 8.37 1.28 -9.18
CA LEU A 190 7.19 0.45 -9.44
C LEU A 190 6.62 0.72 -10.84
N ALA A 191 6.51 2.00 -11.20
CA ALA A 191 6.04 2.40 -12.54
C ALA A 191 6.95 1.86 -13.64
N LYS A 192 8.27 1.94 -13.46
CA LYS A 192 9.24 1.39 -14.40
C LYS A 192 9.08 -0.12 -14.60
N GLU A 193 8.90 -0.87 -13.52
CA GLU A 193 8.74 -2.33 -13.57
C GLU A 193 7.44 -2.76 -14.26
N LEU A 194 6.37 -1.99 -14.09
CA LEU A 194 5.07 -2.26 -14.69
C LEU A 194 4.86 -1.54 -16.04
N ASN A 195 5.87 -0.82 -16.52
CA ASN A 195 5.81 0.01 -17.73
C ASN A 195 4.67 1.05 -17.69
N ILE A 196 4.33 1.56 -16.50
CA ILE A 196 3.36 2.63 -16.34
C ILE A 196 4.00 3.94 -16.81
N PRO A 197 3.39 4.65 -17.79
CA PRO A 197 4.04 5.78 -18.46
C PRO A 197 4.12 7.05 -17.61
N LYS A 198 3.24 7.19 -16.61
CA LYS A 198 3.11 8.42 -15.83
C LYS A 198 2.98 8.13 -14.35
N VAL A 199 3.75 8.87 -13.53
CA VAL A 199 3.63 8.88 -12.07
C VAL A 199 3.14 10.25 -11.63
N ILE A 200 2.14 10.26 -10.76
CA ILE A 200 1.54 11.47 -10.18
C ILE A 200 1.72 11.40 -8.67
N ILE A 201 2.38 12.39 -8.10
CA ILE A 201 2.55 12.52 -6.66
C ILE A 201 1.85 13.82 -6.25
N PRO A 202 0.73 13.74 -5.50
CA PRO A 202 0.04 14.92 -5.00
C PRO A 202 0.94 15.77 -4.09
N VAL A 203 0.79 17.07 -4.13
CA VAL A 203 1.59 18.01 -3.29
C VAL A 203 1.48 17.65 -1.81
N ASN A 204 0.28 17.32 -1.33
CA ASN A 204 0.02 16.90 0.04
C ASN A 204 -0.08 15.38 0.15
N SER A 205 0.85 14.64 -0.45
CA SER A 205 0.80 13.17 -0.55
C SER A 205 0.69 12.49 0.82
N SER A 206 1.34 12.99 1.86
CA SER A 206 1.34 12.38 3.20
C SER A 206 -0.02 12.40 3.89
N VAL A 207 -0.89 13.35 3.55
CA VAL A 207 -2.25 13.53 4.10
C VAL A 207 -3.35 13.38 3.04
N PHE A 208 -3.01 12.81 1.89
CA PHE A 208 -3.92 12.75 0.74
C PHE A 208 -5.16 11.89 1.01
N SER A 209 -5.03 10.82 1.81
CA SER A 209 -6.17 10.00 2.24
C SER A 209 -7.15 10.78 3.10
N ALA A 210 -6.67 11.60 4.05
CA ALA A 210 -7.51 12.45 4.87
C ALA A 210 -8.21 13.53 4.01
N TRP A 211 -7.48 14.14 3.07
CA TRP A 211 -8.07 15.08 2.12
C TRP A 211 -9.15 14.40 1.26
N GLY A 212 -8.91 13.19 0.81
CA GLY A 212 -9.89 12.40 0.05
C GLY A 212 -11.19 12.15 0.84
N MET A 213 -11.10 11.87 2.13
CA MET A 213 -12.27 11.72 3.01
C MET A 213 -13.09 13.00 3.10
N LEU A 214 -12.44 14.17 3.20
CA LEU A 214 -13.13 15.48 3.22
C LEU A 214 -13.85 15.80 1.91
N MET A 215 -13.38 15.22 0.80
CA MET A 215 -13.93 15.45 -0.54
C MET A 215 -14.93 14.38 -0.97
N SER A 216 -15.20 13.38 -0.14
CA SER A 216 -16.14 12.31 -0.45
C SER A 216 -17.57 12.72 -0.09
N ASP A 217 -18.53 12.36 -0.96
CA ASP A 217 -19.94 12.55 -0.70
C ASP A 217 -20.46 11.52 0.33
N LEU A 218 -21.49 11.91 1.07
CA LEU A 218 -22.20 10.99 1.94
C LEU A 218 -23.02 10.01 1.09
N ARG A 219 -22.69 8.72 1.21
CA ARG A 219 -23.40 7.64 0.53
C ARG A 219 -24.16 6.80 1.54
N ARG A 220 -25.42 6.47 1.21
CA ARG A 220 -26.26 5.52 1.95
C ARG A 220 -26.78 4.49 0.96
N ASP A 221 -26.50 3.23 1.22
CA ASP A 221 -27.00 2.12 0.41
C ASP A 221 -28.15 1.42 1.16
N TYR A 222 -29.27 1.22 0.47
CA TYR A 222 -30.42 0.48 0.98
C TYR A 222 -30.57 -0.77 0.13
N ILE A 223 -30.58 -1.93 0.77
CA ILE A 223 -30.74 -3.22 0.10
C ILE A 223 -31.99 -3.89 0.65
N LEU A 224 -32.91 -4.25 -0.24
CA LEU A 224 -34.10 -5.02 0.08
C LEU A 224 -34.12 -6.27 -0.79
N THR A 225 -34.28 -7.44 -0.15
CA THR A 225 -34.51 -8.69 -0.85
C THR A 225 -35.97 -9.02 -0.85
N LYS A 226 -36.56 -9.19 -2.02
CA LYS A 226 -37.95 -9.58 -2.19
C LYS A 226 -38.04 -10.84 -3.04
N LEU A 227 -38.49 -11.91 -2.42
CA LEU A 227 -38.79 -13.14 -3.14
C LEU A 227 -40.12 -13.01 -3.87
N THR A 228 -40.13 -13.25 -5.17
CA THR A 228 -41.33 -13.27 -5.98
C THR A 228 -41.31 -14.41 -6.99
N THR A 229 -42.47 -14.93 -7.33
CA THR A 229 -42.59 -15.95 -8.37
C THR A 229 -42.37 -15.32 -9.74
N MET A 230 -41.55 -15.94 -10.59
CA MET A 230 -41.33 -15.49 -11.96
C MET A 230 -42.62 -15.68 -12.80
N ASN A 231 -43.36 -14.61 -12.94
CA ASN A 231 -44.53 -14.50 -13.82
C ASN A 231 -44.51 -13.13 -14.52
N ASP A 232 -45.48 -12.87 -15.40
CA ASP A 232 -45.57 -11.63 -16.17
C ASP A 232 -45.67 -10.36 -15.31
N GLN A 233 -46.11 -10.48 -14.06
CA GLN A 233 -46.21 -9.37 -13.10
C GLN A 233 -44.96 -9.17 -12.24
N ALA A 234 -43.98 -10.05 -12.31
CA ALA A 234 -42.79 -10.01 -11.44
C ALA A 234 -42.02 -8.67 -11.55
N ILE A 235 -41.91 -8.13 -12.78
CA ILE A 235 -41.22 -6.86 -13.05
C ILE A 235 -41.99 -5.69 -12.41
N ASP A 236 -43.31 -5.68 -12.51
CA ASP A 236 -44.18 -4.62 -11.95
C ASP A 236 -44.13 -4.63 -10.41
N ILE A 237 -44.03 -5.81 -9.81
CA ILE A 237 -43.90 -5.98 -8.36
C ILE A 237 -42.57 -5.45 -7.88
N LEU A 238 -41.44 -5.74 -8.61
CA LEU A 238 -40.10 -5.30 -8.27
C LEU A 238 -39.91 -3.78 -8.44
N ASN A 239 -40.55 -3.19 -9.45
CA ASN A 239 -40.49 -1.74 -9.70
C ASN A 239 -41.26 -0.91 -8.68
N LYS A 240 -42.21 -1.49 -7.96
CA LYS A 240 -43.03 -0.83 -6.92
C LYS A 240 -42.43 -0.95 -5.51
N THR A 241 -41.32 -1.64 -5.37
CA THR A 241 -40.62 -1.87 -4.08
C THR A 241 -39.43 -0.96 -3.91
#